data_6dbc40e0bc3e25483b902a7d3ba9a464
#
_entry.id   6dbc40e0bc3e25483b902a7d3ba9a464
#
_cell.length_a   1.000
_cell.length_b   1.000
_cell.length_c   1.000
_cell.angle_alpha   90.00
_cell.angle_beta   90.00
_cell.angle_gamma   90.00
#
_symmetry.space_group_name_H-M   'P 1'
#
loop_
_entity.id
_entity.type
_entity.pdbx_description
1 polymer ?
#
loop_
_entity_poly.entity_id
_entity_poly.type
_entity_poly.pdbx_seq_one_letter_code
_entity_poly.pdbx_strand_id
1 'polypeptide(L)'
;IWAGVSAFILTGILGVIIDRLVFSRLRGKMATPQVMMIASLGVSMVIRALLFMRFSASTHRFVPDPDWRLTTATIDVPTERLQLHLGDRINAPLMEVAANVNPYGFSYSKLALIVGIFGAAILLLVLLHRTRLGRQMRAVADNPSLAASSGIHLERVHGSTAFLSSGIAGFGGALLAAILPINPVLGLMLLLP
;
A
#
# COMPACT_ATOMS: atom_id res chain seq x y z
N ILE A 1 5.71 11.11 5.23
CA ILE A 1 6.09 9.91 5.99
C ILE A 1 5.08 9.65 7.09
N TRP A 2 4.76 10.61 7.96
CA TRP A 2 3.81 10.44 9.08
C TRP A 2 2.40 10.00 8.62
N ALA A 3 1.89 10.57 7.51
CA ALA A 3 0.61 10.18 6.93
C ALA A 3 0.58 8.71 6.47
N GLY A 4 1.67 8.22 5.90
CA GLY A 4 1.79 6.80 5.50
C GLY A 4 1.81 5.86 6.71
N VAL A 5 2.54 6.23 7.77
CA VAL A 5 2.60 5.44 9.01
C VAL A 5 1.24 5.42 9.70
N SER A 6 0.55 6.56 9.80
CA SER A 6 -0.80 6.61 10.38
C SER A 6 -1.81 5.83 9.57
N ALA A 7 -1.74 5.89 8.23
CA ALA A 7 -2.56 5.07 7.35
C ALA A 7 -2.32 3.57 7.56
N PHE A 8 -1.05 3.15 7.66
CA PHE A 8 -0.69 1.77 7.94
C PHE A 8 -1.31 1.27 9.26
N ILE A 9 -1.17 2.04 10.33
CA ILE A 9 -1.69 1.65 11.66
C ILE A 9 -3.21 1.60 11.66
N LEU A 10 -3.88 2.64 11.16
CA LEU A 10 -5.34 2.72 11.17
C LEU A 10 -5.98 1.63 10.32
N THR A 11 -5.49 1.41 9.11
CA THR A 11 -6.00 0.33 8.25
C THR A 11 -5.62 -1.05 8.77
N GLY A 12 -4.44 -1.20 9.40
CA GLY A 12 -4.04 -2.43 10.08
C GLY A 12 -5.01 -2.81 11.21
N ILE A 13 -5.35 -1.85 12.05
CA ILE A 13 -6.34 -2.04 13.13
C ILE A 13 -7.71 -2.40 12.55
N LEU A 14 -8.16 -1.67 11.51
CA LEU A 14 -9.42 -1.95 10.84
C LEU A 14 -9.45 -3.39 10.28
N GLY A 15 -8.36 -3.83 9.66
CA GLY A 15 -8.22 -5.19 9.15
C GLY A 15 -8.35 -6.26 10.23
N VAL A 16 -7.75 -6.05 11.40
CA VAL A 16 -7.89 -6.96 12.55
C VAL A 16 -9.33 -6.98 13.08
N ILE A 17 -9.98 -5.82 13.13
CA ILE A 17 -11.38 -5.74 13.55
C ILE A 17 -12.27 -6.55 12.60
N ILE A 18 -12.10 -6.38 11.30
CA ILE A 18 -12.84 -7.13 10.27
C ILE A 18 -12.53 -8.63 10.37
N ASP A 19 -11.27 -8.99 10.53
CA ASP A 19 -10.88 -10.39 10.69
C ASP A 19 -11.58 -11.01 11.88
N ARG A 20 -11.59 -10.36 13.04
CA ARG A 20 -12.24 -10.87 14.25
C ARG A 20 -13.76 -10.92 14.17
N LEU A 21 -14.39 -9.91 13.57
CA LEU A 21 -15.85 -9.80 13.50
C LEU A 21 -16.44 -10.77 12.47
N VAL A 22 -15.78 -10.94 11.33
CA VAL A 22 -16.30 -11.68 10.19
C VAL A 22 -15.54 -12.99 9.99
N PHE A 23 -14.24 -12.90 9.66
CA PHE A 23 -13.49 -14.06 9.20
C PHE A 23 -13.21 -15.09 10.31
N SER A 24 -12.89 -14.67 11.52
CA SER A 24 -12.66 -15.57 12.64
C SER A 24 -13.92 -16.38 12.97
N ARG A 25 -15.10 -15.74 12.92
CA ARG A 25 -16.38 -16.43 13.12
C ARG A 25 -16.72 -17.41 12.00
N LEU A 26 -16.39 -17.07 10.75
CA LEU A 26 -16.59 -17.97 9.61
C LEU A 26 -15.64 -19.17 9.68
N ARG A 27 -14.37 -18.94 10.02
CA ARG A 27 -13.39 -20.02 10.22
C ARG A 27 -13.83 -20.98 11.32
N GLY A 28 -14.35 -20.48 12.41
CA GLY A 28 -14.88 -21.29 13.51
C GLY A 28 -16.07 -22.16 13.11
N LYS A 29 -16.83 -21.80 12.06
CA LYS A 29 -17.92 -22.59 11.50
C LYS A 29 -17.50 -23.50 10.34
N MET A 30 -16.20 -23.71 10.13
CA MET A 30 -15.64 -24.47 9.02
C MET A 30 -16.17 -24.03 7.64
N ALA A 31 -16.34 -22.73 7.44
CA ALA A 31 -16.82 -22.18 6.19
C ALA A 31 -15.86 -22.51 5.04
N THR A 32 -16.42 -22.87 3.89
CA THR A 32 -15.63 -23.16 2.70
C THR A 32 -14.92 -21.90 2.18
N PRO A 33 -13.81 -22.02 1.45
CA PRO A 33 -13.11 -20.86 0.86
C PRO A 33 -14.02 -19.97 0.00
N GLN A 34 -14.99 -20.55 -0.69
CA GLN A 34 -15.96 -19.81 -1.49
C GLN A 34 -16.83 -18.88 -0.63
N VAL A 35 -17.29 -19.37 0.53
CA VAL A 35 -18.07 -18.54 1.48
C VAL A 35 -17.22 -17.39 2.01
N MET A 36 -15.93 -17.59 2.26
CA MET A 36 -15.02 -16.54 2.68
C MET A 36 -14.81 -15.48 1.59
N MET A 37 -14.74 -15.89 0.31
CA MET A 37 -14.67 -14.94 -0.82
C MET A 37 -15.94 -14.09 -0.92
N ILE A 38 -17.11 -14.68 -0.82
CA ILE A 38 -18.39 -13.95 -0.84
C ILE A 38 -18.48 -13.00 0.36
N ALA A 39 -18.05 -13.43 1.53
CA ALA A 39 -18.03 -12.60 2.73
C ALA A 39 -17.09 -11.38 2.56
N SER A 40 -15.93 -11.55 1.91
CA SER A 40 -15.00 -10.45 1.65
C SER A 40 -15.60 -9.38 0.71
N LEU A 41 -16.35 -9.83 -0.32
CA LEU A 41 -17.08 -8.92 -1.20
C LEU A 41 -18.17 -8.16 -0.42
N GLY A 42 -18.92 -8.84 0.45
CA GLY A 42 -19.91 -8.20 1.31
C GLY A 42 -19.31 -7.14 2.23
N VAL A 43 -18.19 -7.48 2.89
CA VAL A 43 -17.46 -6.52 3.73
C VAL A 43 -16.98 -5.31 2.93
N SER A 44 -16.44 -5.53 1.74
CA SER A 44 -15.98 -4.42 0.88
C SER A 44 -17.11 -3.48 0.49
N MET A 45 -18.30 -4.02 0.19
CA MET A 45 -19.49 -3.20 -0.11
C MET A 45 -19.95 -2.39 1.10
N VAL A 46 -19.92 -2.98 2.31
CA VAL A 46 -20.29 -2.25 3.55
C VAL A 46 -19.31 -1.12 3.81
N ILE A 47 -18.01 -1.37 3.72
CA ILE A 47 -16.99 -0.32 3.92
C ILE A 47 -17.18 0.80 2.90
N ARG A 48 -17.42 0.45 1.64
CA ARG A 48 -17.67 1.42 0.58
C ARG A 48 -18.92 2.25 0.86
N ALA A 49 -20.02 1.63 1.28
CA ALA A 49 -21.24 2.34 1.65
C ALA A 49 -21.00 3.34 2.79
N LEU A 50 -20.26 2.94 3.83
CA LEU A 50 -19.88 3.82 4.94
C LEU A 50 -19.01 4.99 4.48
N LEU A 51 -18.09 4.77 3.57
CA LEU A 51 -17.27 5.83 2.98
C LEU A 51 -18.12 6.82 2.17
N PHE A 52 -19.07 6.33 1.36
CA PHE A 52 -20.00 7.19 0.63
C PHE A 52 -20.89 8.02 1.56
N MET A 53 -21.39 7.42 2.64
CA MET A 53 -22.19 8.16 3.62
C MET A 53 -21.40 9.27 4.33
N ARG A 54 -20.08 9.06 4.55
CA ARG A 54 -19.24 10.03 5.27
C ARG A 54 -18.62 11.09 4.38
N PHE A 55 -18.16 10.72 3.18
CA PHE A 55 -17.37 11.57 2.30
C PHE A 55 -18.10 11.99 1.02
N SER A 56 -19.34 11.51 0.79
CA SER A 56 -20.08 11.74 -0.45
C SER A 56 -19.29 11.23 -1.69
N ALA A 57 -19.82 11.48 -2.88
CA ALA A 57 -19.14 11.12 -4.14
C ALA A 57 -18.09 12.16 -4.59
N SER A 58 -17.76 13.13 -3.74
CA SER A 58 -16.83 14.20 -4.07
C SER A 58 -15.40 13.67 -4.17
N THR A 59 -14.70 14.10 -5.20
CA THR A 59 -13.27 13.84 -5.37
C THR A 59 -12.46 14.79 -4.51
N HIS A 60 -11.71 14.24 -3.58
CA HIS A 60 -10.78 14.98 -2.77
C HIS A 60 -9.36 14.83 -3.35
N ARG A 61 -8.69 15.95 -3.54
CA ARG A 61 -7.25 15.93 -3.86
C ARG A 61 -6.49 16.26 -2.60
N PHE A 62 -5.59 15.38 -2.23
CA PHE A 62 -4.57 15.73 -1.28
C PHE A 62 -3.58 16.65 -1.99
N VAL A 63 -3.57 17.91 -1.61
CA VAL A 63 -2.59 18.89 -2.11
C VAL A 63 -1.51 19.00 -1.05
N PRO A 64 -0.43 18.22 -1.13
CA PRO A 64 0.79 18.61 -0.43
C PRO A 64 1.27 19.89 -1.07
N ASP A 65 2.08 20.64 -0.36
CA ASP A 65 2.72 21.89 -0.77
C ASP A 65 2.94 21.92 -2.30
N PRO A 66 2.44 22.94 -3.03
CA PRO A 66 2.56 22.98 -4.48
C PRO A 66 4.01 22.83 -4.96
N ASP A 67 4.99 23.27 -4.17
CA ASP A 67 6.42 23.12 -4.45
C ASP A 67 6.87 21.64 -4.53
N TRP A 68 6.24 20.74 -3.76
CA TRP A 68 6.61 19.33 -3.77
C TRP A 68 6.21 18.58 -5.05
N ARG A 69 5.17 19.06 -5.75
CA ARG A 69 4.75 18.49 -7.05
C ARG A 69 5.52 19.07 -8.22
N LEU A 70 6.04 20.30 -8.06
CA LEU A 70 6.73 21.04 -9.10
C LEU A 70 8.23 20.76 -9.12
N THR A 71 8.81 20.29 -8.02
CA THR A 71 10.19 19.83 -7.99
C THR A 71 10.31 18.51 -8.75
N THR A 72 10.90 18.59 -9.91
CA THR A 72 11.25 17.44 -10.74
C THR A 72 12.74 17.14 -10.58
N ALA A 73 13.05 15.88 -10.27
CA ALA A 73 14.41 15.39 -10.48
C ALA A 73 14.57 15.14 -11.98
N THR A 74 15.44 15.87 -12.65
CA THR A 74 15.80 15.60 -14.04
C THR A 74 17.00 14.65 -14.06
N ILE A 75 16.84 13.55 -14.76
CA ILE A 75 17.94 12.65 -15.10
C ILE A 75 18.40 13.08 -16.49
N ASP A 76 19.50 13.81 -16.54
CA ASP A 76 20.15 14.12 -17.81
C ASP A 76 20.94 12.88 -18.23
N VAL A 77 20.57 12.31 -19.37
CA VAL A 77 21.33 11.25 -20.03
C VAL A 77 22.08 11.88 -21.19
N PRO A 78 23.26 12.42 -21.00
CA PRO A 78 24.12 12.74 -22.11
C PRO A 78 24.59 11.44 -22.76
N THR A 79 24.83 11.46 -24.06
CA THR A 79 25.19 10.29 -24.86
C THR A 79 26.42 9.53 -24.32
N GLU A 80 27.12 10.06 -23.33
CA GLU A 80 28.31 9.43 -22.76
C GLU A 80 28.35 9.28 -21.23
N ARG A 81 27.48 9.97 -20.45
CA ARG A 81 27.48 9.87 -18.98
C ARG A 81 26.13 10.15 -18.37
N LEU A 82 25.69 9.28 -17.49
CA LEU A 82 24.49 9.45 -16.68
C LEU A 82 24.79 10.43 -15.53
N GLN A 83 24.27 11.64 -15.57
CA GLN A 83 24.37 12.58 -14.46
C GLN A 83 23.01 12.67 -13.77
N LEU A 84 22.98 12.26 -12.51
CA LEU A 84 21.80 12.37 -11.67
C LEU A 84 21.83 13.76 -11.02
N HIS A 85 21.04 14.69 -11.56
CA HIS A 85 20.83 15.98 -10.93
C HIS A 85 19.63 15.90 -9.99
N LEU A 86 19.90 15.79 -8.70
CA LEU A 86 18.93 16.00 -7.63
C LEU A 86 18.91 17.51 -7.34
N GLY A 87 18.18 18.23 -8.14
CA GLY A 87 18.35 19.64 -8.13
C GLY A 87 17.24 20.48 -7.65
N ASP A 88 17.67 21.58 -7.17
CA ASP A 88 16.93 22.79 -6.94
C ASP A 88 16.20 23.27 -8.19
N ARG A 89 15.07 23.92 -7.91
CA ARG A 89 14.24 24.78 -8.76
C ARG A 89 14.64 24.84 -10.22
N ILE A 90 13.71 24.49 -11.08
CA ILE A 90 13.74 24.75 -12.51
C ILE A 90 13.89 26.27 -12.74
N ASN A 91 15.09 26.78 -12.64
CA ASN A 91 15.41 28.10 -13.09
C ASN A 91 16.53 28.05 -14.12
N ALA A 92 16.10 28.34 -15.32
CA ALA A 92 16.83 28.87 -16.47
C ALA A 92 18.15 28.22 -16.98
N PRO A 93 19.19 27.88 -16.23
CA PRO A 93 20.43 27.43 -16.87
C PRO A 93 20.32 25.97 -17.40
N LEU A 94 19.36 25.17 -16.92
CA LEU A 94 19.14 23.81 -17.43
C LEU A 94 18.40 23.79 -18.77
N MET A 95 17.71 24.85 -19.12
CA MET A 95 17.00 24.96 -20.40
C MET A 95 17.94 25.16 -21.59
N GLU A 96 19.11 25.73 -21.39
CA GLU A 96 20.10 25.86 -22.44
C GLU A 96 20.84 24.58 -22.74
N VAL A 97 21.05 23.74 -21.72
CA VAL A 97 21.66 22.42 -21.90
C VAL A 97 20.64 21.39 -22.42
N ALA A 98 19.36 21.61 -22.15
CA ALA A 98 18.25 20.72 -22.56
C ALA A 98 17.95 20.76 -24.07
N ALA A 99 18.51 21.72 -24.83
CA ALA A 99 18.32 21.79 -26.28
C ALA A 99 18.91 20.59 -27.05
N ASN A 100 19.81 19.80 -26.42
CA ASN A 100 20.47 18.66 -27.04
C ASN A 100 20.30 17.33 -26.32
N VAL A 101 19.50 17.27 -25.24
CA VAL A 101 19.31 16.07 -24.42
C VAL A 101 17.81 15.89 -24.13
N ASN A 102 17.25 14.72 -24.37
CA ASN A 102 15.88 14.40 -23.96
C ASN A 102 15.83 14.26 -22.43
N PRO A 103 15.36 15.26 -21.67
CA PRO A 103 15.31 15.17 -20.21
C PRO A 103 14.16 14.26 -19.81
N TYR A 104 14.44 13.11 -19.25
CA TYR A 104 13.45 12.31 -18.57
C TYR A 104 13.22 12.87 -17.17
N GLY A 105 12.22 13.77 -17.05
CA GLY A 105 11.84 14.34 -15.76
C GLY A 105 11.03 13.37 -14.91
N PHE A 106 11.54 13.00 -13.75
CA PHE A 106 10.77 12.26 -12.74
C PHE A 106 10.29 13.21 -11.65
N SER A 107 8.98 13.23 -11.42
CA SER A 107 8.43 13.95 -10.26
C SER A 107 8.86 13.26 -8.96
N TYR A 108 9.25 14.05 -7.94
CA TYR A 108 9.59 13.51 -6.61
C TYR A 108 8.47 12.64 -6.02
N SER A 109 7.22 12.93 -6.34
CA SER A 109 6.07 12.11 -5.93
C SER A 109 6.12 10.70 -6.54
N LYS A 110 6.53 10.58 -7.81
CA LYS A 110 6.69 9.26 -8.45
C LYS A 110 7.88 8.50 -7.87
N LEU A 111 8.97 9.21 -7.60
CA LEU A 111 10.17 8.62 -6.99
C LEU A 111 9.86 8.13 -5.56
N ALA A 112 9.16 8.94 -4.76
CA ALA A 112 8.70 8.55 -3.43
C ALA A 112 7.79 7.32 -3.46
N LEU A 113 6.93 7.20 -4.48
CA LEU A 113 6.07 6.03 -4.68
C LEU A 113 6.92 4.79 -4.98
N ILE A 114 7.87 4.88 -5.91
CA ILE A 114 8.75 3.76 -6.26
C ILE A 114 9.55 3.30 -5.04
N VAL A 115 10.20 4.22 -4.33
CA VAL A 115 10.96 3.94 -3.11
C VAL A 115 10.05 3.36 -2.03
N GLY A 116 8.83 3.88 -1.88
CA GLY A 116 7.85 3.38 -0.92
C GLY A 116 7.41 1.94 -1.21
N ILE A 117 7.14 1.61 -2.46
CA ILE A 117 6.74 0.25 -2.88
C ILE A 117 7.90 -0.74 -2.65
N PHE A 118 9.10 -0.42 -3.13
CA PHE A 118 10.28 -1.29 -2.93
C PHE A 118 10.62 -1.42 -1.45
N GLY A 119 10.56 -0.33 -0.68
CA GLY A 119 10.77 -0.33 0.76
C GLY A 119 9.76 -1.24 1.49
N ALA A 120 8.47 -1.14 1.15
CA ALA A 120 7.44 -2.00 1.72
C ALA A 120 7.65 -3.48 1.34
N ALA A 121 8.04 -3.76 0.08
CA ALA A 121 8.33 -5.12 -0.37
C ALA A 121 9.53 -5.72 0.36
N ILE A 122 10.62 -4.98 0.50
CA ILE A 122 11.82 -5.41 1.24
C ILE A 122 11.48 -5.63 2.71
N LEU A 123 10.74 -4.70 3.32
CA LEU A 123 10.30 -4.84 4.72
C LEU A 123 9.48 -6.12 4.91
N LEU A 124 8.55 -6.40 4.01
CA LEU A 124 7.72 -7.61 4.04
C LEU A 124 8.58 -8.88 3.88
N LEU A 125 9.51 -8.89 2.94
CA LEU A 125 10.44 -10.01 2.73
C LEU A 125 11.29 -10.28 3.97
N VAL A 126 11.86 -9.23 4.56
CA VAL A 126 12.65 -9.35 5.79
C VAL A 126 11.79 -9.87 6.93
N LEU A 127 10.58 -9.34 7.09
CA LEU A 127 9.64 -9.76 8.12
C LEU A 127 9.27 -11.25 7.96
N LEU A 128 8.94 -11.68 6.75
CA LEU A 128 8.57 -13.07 6.49
C LEU A 128 9.74 -14.04 6.68
N HIS A 129 10.98 -13.67 6.28
CA HIS A 129 12.11 -14.59 6.33
C HIS A 129 12.88 -14.54 7.65
N ARG A 130 13.00 -13.37 8.27
CA ARG A 130 13.84 -13.16 9.45
C ARG A 130 13.11 -13.19 10.79
N THR A 131 11.77 -12.98 10.83
CA THR A 131 11.04 -12.88 12.10
C THR A 131 10.39 -14.20 12.52
N ARG A 132 10.09 -14.30 13.84
CA ARG A 132 9.33 -15.43 14.40
C ARG A 132 7.91 -15.48 13.82
N LEU A 133 7.28 -14.32 13.62
CA LEU A 133 5.95 -14.22 13.00
C LEU A 133 5.96 -14.78 11.57
N GLY A 134 6.94 -14.42 10.76
CA GLY A 134 7.02 -14.92 9.39
C GLY A 134 7.19 -16.46 9.33
N ARG A 135 7.95 -17.03 10.26
CA ARG A 135 8.06 -18.49 10.38
C ARG A 135 6.73 -19.16 10.74
N GLN A 136 6.01 -18.58 11.71
CA GLN A 136 4.68 -19.08 12.10
C GLN A 136 3.66 -18.95 10.95
N MET A 137 3.67 -17.85 10.21
CA MET A 137 2.80 -17.65 9.03
C MET A 137 3.03 -18.72 7.97
N ARG A 138 4.29 -19.03 7.66
CA ARG A 138 4.62 -20.08 6.69
C ARG A 138 4.20 -21.47 7.20
N ALA A 139 4.49 -21.79 8.46
CA ALA A 139 4.08 -23.06 9.05
C ALA A 139 2.55 -23.27 9.01
N VAL A 140 1.78 -22.20 9.29
CA VAL A 140 0.31 -22.24 9.20
C VAL A 140 -0.17 -22.32 7.76
N ALA A 141 0.52 -21.70 6.81
CA ALA A 141 0.18 -21.77 5.39
C ALA A 141 0.43 -23.15 4.81
N ASP A 142 1.52 -23.82 5.22
CA ASP A 142 1.89 -25.16 4.75
C ASP A 142 0.95 -26.21 5.31
N ASN A 143 0.73 -26.23 6.62
CA ASN A 143 -0.17 -27.19 7.26
C ASN A 143 -0.74 -26.64 8.60
N PRO A 144 -1.97 -26.12 8.60
CA PRO A 144 -2.56 -25.51 9.80
C PRO A 144 -2.76 -26.52 10.95
N SER A 145 -3.07 -27.80 10.65
CA SER A 145 -3.30 -28.81 11.68
C SER A 145 -1.98 -29.18 12.38
N LEU A 146 -0.91 -29.31 11.63
CA LEU A 146 0.42 -29.59 12.16
C LEU A 146 0.97 -28.40 12.95
N ALA A 147 0.73 -27.17 12.48
CA ALA A 147 1.10 -25.96 13.19
C ALA A 147 0.38 -25.87 14.55
N ALA A 148 -0.92 -26.19 14.58
CA ALA A 148 -1.71 -26.21 15.81
C ALA A 148 -1.18 -27.25 16.81
N SER A 149 -0.87 -28.46 16.36
CA SER A 149 -0.31 -29.52 17.23
C SER A 149 1.08 -29.16 17.78
N SER A 150 1.83 -28.31 17.05
CA SER A 150 3.11 -27.76 17.50
C SER A 150 2.96 -26.56 18.44
N GLY A 151 1.74 -26.24 18.92
CA GLY A 151 1.48 -25.17 19.87
C GLY A 151 1.38 -23.76 19.26
N ILE A 152 1.29 -23.64 17.94
CA ILE A 152 1.09 -22.34 17.27
C ILE A 152 -0.39 -21.95 17.35
N HIS A 153 -0.67 -20.78 17.90
CA HIS A 153 -2.04 -20.25 18.00
C HIS A 153 -2.47 -19.66 16.65
N LEU A 154 -3.24 -20.43 15.85
CA LEU A 154 -3.68 -20.03 14.51
C LEU A 154 -4.38 -18.66 14.48
N GLU A 155 -5.27 -18.39 15.44
CA GLU A 155 -5.99 -17.10 15.48
C GLU A 155 -5.07 -15.90 15.66
N ARG A 156 -3.98 -16.03 16.43
CA ARG A 156 -2.98 -14.96 16.57
C ARG A 156 -2.23 -14.74 15.27
N VAL A 157 -1.90 -15.82 14.56
CA VAL A 157 -1.22 -15.74 13.28
C VAL A 157 -2.14 -15.08 12.24
N HIS A 158 -3.40 -15.49 12.17
CA HIS A 158 -4.39 -14.88 11.26
C HIS A 158 -4.57 -13.38 11.56
N GLY A 159 -4.75 -13.01 12.83
CA GLY A 159 -4.88 -11.60 13.21
C GLY A 159 -3.65 -10.75 12.88
N SER A 160 -2.44 -11.29 13.09
CA SER A 160 -1.21 -10.57 12.71
C SER A 160 -1.03 -10.48 11.20
N THR A 161 -1.44 -11.51 10.44
CA THR A 161 -1.46 -11.47 8.97
C THR A 161 -2.45 -10.42 8.47
N ALA A 162 -3.66 -10.38 9.05
CA ALA A 162 -4.66 -9.38 8.71
C ALA A 162 -4.18 -7.96 8.99
N PHE A 163 -3.49 -7.73 10.13
CA PHE A 163 -2.89 -6.43 10.45
C PHE A 163 -1.85 -6.01 9.40
N LEU A 164 -0.93 -6.90 9.07
CA LEU A 164 0.15 -6.60 8.13
C LEU A 164 -0.38 -6.36 6.71
N SER A 165 -1.27 -7.23 6.22
CA SER A 165 -1.79 -7.12 4.86
C SER A 165 -2.63 -5.85 4.67
N SER A 166 -3.52 -5.55 5.61
CA SER A 166 -4.34 -4.33 5.55
C SER A 166 -3.51 -3.07 5.82
N GLY A 167 -2.50 -3.14 6.71
CA GLY A 167 -1.56 -2.04 6.93
C GLY A 167 -0.77 -1.69 5.68
N ILE A 168 -0.22 -2.68 4.99
CA ILE A 168 0.50 -2.47 3.72
C ILE A 168 -0.43 -1.91 2.64
N ALA A 169 -1.67 -2.43 2.55
CA ALA A 169 -2.67 -1.89 1.63
C ALA A 169 -2.99 -0.43 1.93
N GLY A 170 -3.14 -0.06 3.20
CA GLY A 170 -3.36 1.33 3.61
C GLY A 170 -2.17 2.24 3.33
N PHE A 171 -0.96 1.75 3.54
CA PHE A 171 0.26 2.48 3.17
C PHE A 171 0.33 2.72 1.65
N GLY A 172 0.07 1.68 0.85
CA GLY A 172 -0.01 1.80 -0.61
C GLY A 172 -1.09 2.78 -1.06
N GLY A 173 -2.27 2.75 -0.42
CA GLY A 173 -3.34 3.71 -0.66
C GLY A 173 -2.92 5.15 -0.34
N ALA A 174 -2.18 5.37 0.75
CA ALA A 174 -1.65 6.69 1.11
C ALA A 174 -0.62 7.21 0.10
N LEU A 175 0.23 6.33 -0.44
CA LEU A 175 1.16 6.68 -1.51
C LEU A 175 0.45 7.04 -2.82
N LEU A 176 -0.58 6.27 -3.19
CA LEU A 176 -1.41 6.56 -4.37
C LEU A 176 -2.18 7.87 -4.23
N ALA A 177 -2.67 8.18 -3.03
CA ALA A 177 -3.37 9.43 -2.72
C ALA A 177 -2.51 10.69 -2.95
N ALA A 178 -1.20 10.56 -2.89
CA ALA A 178 -0.27 11.66 -3.21
C ALA A 178 -0.25 12.01 -4.71
N ILE A 179 -0.63 11.07 -5.58
CA ILE A 179 -0.56 11.22 -7.04
C ILE A 179 -1.94 11.34 -7.66
N LEU A 180 -2.88 10.50 -7.21
CA LEU A 180 -4.23 10.39 -7.77
C LEU A 180 -5.25 11.12 -6.89
N PRO A 181 -6.29 11.68 -7.49
CA PRO A 181 -7.44 12.21 -6.74
C PRO A 181 -8.15 11.06 -6.02
N ILE A 182 -8.44 11.27 -4.74
CA ILE A 182 -9.06 10.26 -3.90
C ILE A 182 -10.58 10.34 -4.08
N ASN A 183 -11.18 9.24 -4.45
CA ASN A 183 -12.63 9.05 -4.41
C ASN A 183 -12.95 7.63 -3.85
N PRO A 184 -14.16 7.42 -3.29
CA PRO A 184 -14.51 6.11 -2.72
C PRO A 184 -14.55 4.95 -3.73
N VAL A 185 -14.49 5.25 -5.03
CA VAL A 185 -14.54 4.27 -6.14
C VAL A 185 -13.16 3.91 -6.64
N LEU A 186 -12.13 4.68 -6.26
CA LEU A 186 -10.77 4.54 -6.79
C LEU A 186 -10.24 3.10 -6.66
N GLY A 187 -10.44 2.47 -5.49
CA GLY A 187 -9.99 1.09 -5.25
C GLY A 187 -10.64 0.08 -6.19
N LEU A 188 -11.92 0.29 -6.55
CA LEU A 188 -12.61 -0.58 -7.49
C LEU A 188 -12.16 -0.33 -8.94
N MET A 189 -11.94 0.92 -9.32
CA MET A 189 -11.43 1.28 -10.66
C MET A 189 -10.02 0.74 -10.92
N LEU A 190 -9.20 0.63 -9.86
CA LEU A 190 -7.87 0.04 -9.98
C LEU A 190 -7.89 -1.50 -10.05
N LEU A 191 -8.97 -2.14 -9.59
CA LEU A 191 -9.13 -3.59 -9.59
C LEU A 191 -9.77 -4.12 -10.88
N LEU A 192 -10.53 -3.29 -11.57
CA LEU A 192 -11.15 -3.62 -12.86
C LEU A 192 -10.21 -3.12 -13.98
N PRO A 193 -9.63 -4.04 -14.78
CA PRO A 193 -8.84 -3.67 -15.95
C PRO A 193 -9.67 -3.02 -17.03
#